data_9daff877ea5ac6741977dee45f967eeb
#
_entry.id   9daff877ea5ac6741977dee45f967eeb
#
_cell.length_a   1.000
_cell.length_b   1.000
_cell.length_c   1.000
_cell.angle_alpha   90.00
_cell.angle_beta   90.00
_cell.angle_gamma   90.00
#
_symmetry.space_group_name_H-M   'P 1'
#
loop_
_entity.id
_entity.type
_entity.pdbx_description
1 polymer ?
#
loop_
_entity_poly.entity_id
_entity_poly.type
_entity_poly.pdbx_seq_one_letter_code
_entity_poly.pdbx_strand_id
1 'polypeptide(L)'
;MDNAALTALVDRWRPETHTFHLPAGEMTITLQDVAMLFGLRIDGRAVTGSICPNGWRDRVELLFGVHPPEPPEDTKDKKPTGVTSAWLSDHFGTPPPAHAPAGVVARFARAWLWQLVAGFLFPDSSGNTISWMWLELIGQEWDNIGSFSWGNAALGWLYRQMCDVCRRSGDNASLGGCAYLLQLWMWERIPIGRPERHSIGVRT
;
A
#
# COMPACT_ATOMS: atom_id res chain seq x y z
N MET A 1 -13.24 0.72 7.94
CA MET A 1 -13.48 1.61 6.78
C MET A 1 -14.98 1.73 6.52
N ASP A 2 -15.42 2.89 6.10
CA ASP A 2 -16.81 3.13 5.66
C ASP A 2 -16.92 2.79 4.16
N ASN A 3 -17.28 1.55 3.88
CA ASN A 3 -17.34 1.05 2.50
C ASN A 3 -18.44 1.78 1.67
N ALA A 4 -19.54 2.17 2.30
CA ALA A 4 -20.64 2.87 1.59
C ALA A 4 -20.18 4.26 1.13
N ALA A 5 -19.51 5.00 1.99
CA ALA A 5 -18.97 6.31 1.65
C ALA A 5 -17.86 6.23 0.59
N LEU A 6 -16.97 5.24 0.68
CA LEU A 6 -15.93 5.02 -0.33
C LEU A 6 -16.53 4.66 -1.70
N THR A 7 -17.53 3.80 -1.74
CA THR A 7 -18.25 3.47 -2.97
C THR A 7 -18.90 4.72 -3.58
N ALA A 8 -19.56 5.54 -2.76
CA ALA A 8 -20.17 6.78 -3.22
C ALA A 8 -19.16 7.79 -3.80
N LEU A 9 -17.92 7.81 -3.33
CA LEU A 9 -16.84 8.59 -3.92
C LEU A 9 -16.39 8.00 -5.25
N VAL A 10 -16.17 6.67 -5.32
CA VAL A 10 -15.77 5.99 -6.55
C VAL A 10 -16.78 6.21 -7.68
N ASP A 11 -18.09 6.17 -7.38
CA ASP A 11 -19.16 6.44 -8.35
C ASP A 11 -19.10 7.86 -8.93
N ARG A 12 -18.48 8.79 -8.21
CA ARG A 12 -18.30 10.19 -8.61
C ARG A 12 -16.96 10.50 -9.24
N TRP A 13 -16.07 9.50 -9.30
CA TRP A 13 -14.75 9.65 -9.92
C TRP A 13 -14.86 9.83 -11.43
N ARG A 14 -14.12 10.79 -11.97
CA ARG A 14 -13.97 11.03 -13.40
C ARG A 14 -12.53 10.77 -13.82
N PRO A 15 -12.30 9.69 -14.59
CA PRO A 15 -10.94 9.33 -15.05
C PRO A 15 -10.30 10.40 -15.94
N GLU A 16 -11.13 11.20 -16.64
CA GLU A 16 -10.66 12.22 -17.58
C GLU A 16 -9.97 13.38 -16.88
N THR A 17 -10.47 13.77 -15.70
CA THR A 17 -9.95 14.89 -14.91
C THR A 17 -9.24 14.47 -13.65
N HIS A 18 -9.36 13.19 -13.27
CA HIS A 18 -8.91 12.64 -11.98
C HIS A 18 -9.49 13.42 -10.79
N THR A 19 -10.78 13.71 -10.85
CA THR A 19 -11.54 14.44 -9.83
C THR A 19 -12.83 13.72 -9.45
N PHE A 20 -13.35 14.04 -8.26
CA PHE A 20 -14.68 13.68 -7.82
C PHE A 20 -15.66 14.80 -8.21
N HIS A 21 -16.72 14.47 -8.96
CA HIS A 21 -17.80 15.39 -9.26
C HIS A 21 -18.81 15.40 -8.10
N LEU A 22 -18.75 16.42 -7.30
CA LEU A 22 -19.61 16.62 -6.13
C LEU A 22 -20.58 17.80 -6.37
N PRO A 23 -21.68 17.89 -5.62
CA PRO A 23 -22.60 19.04 -5.71
C PRO A 23 -21.92 20.40 -5.48
N ALA A 24 -20.85 20.43 -4.71
CA ALA A 24 -20.06 21.63 -4.43
C ALA A 24 -19.02 21.97 -5.51
N GLY A 25 -18.85 21.11 -6.52
CA GLY A 25 -17.85 21.24 -7.59
C GLY A 25 -16.91 20.05 -7.67
N GLU A 26 -15.85 20.21 -8.44
CA GLU A 26 -14.82 19.18 -8.59
C GLU A 26 -13.78 19.26 -7.49
N MET A 27 -13.45 18.12 -6.92
CA MET A 27 -12.41 17.98 -5.87
C MET A 27 -11.56 16.76 -6.14
N THR A 28 -10.30 16.78 -5.67
CA THR A 28 -9.42 15.61 -5.73
C THR A 28 -8.44 15.60 -4.56
N ILE A 29 -7.84 14.43 -4.31
CA ILE A 29 -6.74 14.29 -3.38
C ILE A 29 -5.48 14.89 -4.02
N THR A 30 -4.76 15.72 -3.29
CA THR A 30 -3.53 16.36 -3.77
C THR A 30 -2.29 15.76 -3.09
N LEU A 31 -1.10 16.06 -3.64
CA LEU A 31 0.16 15.71 -2.98
C LEU A 31 0.31 16.36 -1.61
N GLN A 32 -0.23 17.55 -1.44
CA GLN A 32 -0.26 18.22 -0.14
C GLN A 32 -1.09 17.41 0.88
N ASP A 33 -2.25 16.89 0.47
CA ASP A 33 -3.07 16.03 1.33
C ASP A 33 -2.30 14.76 1.73
N VAL A 34 -1.58 14.13 0.78
CA VAL A 34 -0.74 12.95 1.06
C VAL A 34 0.36 13.28 2.08
N ALA A 35 1.06 14.39 1.90
CA ALA A 35 2.11 14.82 2.84
C ALA A 35 1.55 15.10 4.23
N MET A 36 0.39 15.76 4.32
CA MET A 36 -0.23 16.13 5.61
C MET A 36 -0.88 14.94 6.33
N LEU A 37 -1.56 14.06 5.60
CA LEU A 37 -2.30 12.95 6.19
C LEU A 37 -1.43 11.73 6.51
N PHE A 38 -0.42 11.48 5.70
CA PHE A 38 0.43 10.28 5.80
C PHE A 38 1.88 10.57 6.16
N GLY A 39 2.32 11.83 6.11
CA GLY A 39 3.71 12.19 6.33
C GLY A 39 4.64 11.61 5.25
N LEU A 40 4.11 11.18 4.11
CA LEU A 40 4.91 10.62 3.04
C LEU A 40 5.65 11.72 2.28
N ARG A 41 6.91 11.41 1.93
CA ARG A 41 7.73 12.29 1.11
C ARG A 41 7.12 12.46 -0.29
N ILE A 42 6.94 13.69 -0.73
CA ILE A 42 6.38 14.07 -2.04
C ILE A 42 7.42 14.64 -3.01
N ASP A 43 8.65 14.80 -2.56
CA ASP A 43 9.84 15.14 -3.36
C ASP A 43 10.78 13.94 -3.44
N GLY A 44 11.84 14.05 -4.26
CA GLY A 44 12.86 13.02 -4.38
C GLY A 44 12.74 12.19 -5.66
N ARG A 45 13.38 11.02 -5.65
CA ARG A 45 13.45 10.13 -6.81
C ARG A 45 12.09 9.50 -7.11
N ALA A 46 11.75 9.37 -8.38
CA ALA A 46 10.56 8.61 -8.76
C ALA A 46 10.68 7.13 -8.34
N VAL A 47 9.57 6.57 -7.84
CA VAL A 47 9.45 5.14 -7.54
C VAL A 47 9.30 4.39 -8.85
N THR A 48 10.42 4.08 -9.49
CA THR A 48 10.52 3.37 -10.77
C THR A 48 11.63 2.33 -10.68
N GLY A 49 11.56 1.29 -11.51
CA GLY A 49 12.60 0.26 -11.57
C GLY A 49 12.24 -0.84 -12.54
N SER A 50 13.21 -1.68 -12.85
CA SER A 50 12.99 -2.91 -13.59
C SER A 50 12.39 -3.96 -12.67
N ILE A 51 11.38 -4.66 -13.13
CA ILE A 51 10.76 -5.78 -12.42
C ILE A 51 11.31 -7.06 -12.99
N CYS A 52 12.05 -7.84 -12.19
CA CYS A 52 12.52 -9.16 -12.58
C CYS A 52 11.67 -10.23 -11.89
N PRO A 53 10.78 -10.93 -12.63
CA PRO A 53 9.93 -11.96 -12.06
C PRO A 53 10.69 -13.25 -11.73
N ASN A 54 11.87 -13.47 -12.30
CA ASN A 54 12.66 -14.66 -12.08
C ASN A 54 13.45 -14.54 -10.78
N GLY A 55 13.53 -15.65 -10.02
CA GLY A 55 14.33 -15.70 -8.78
C GLY A 55 13.82 -14.83 -7.62
N TRP A 56 12.55 -14.41 -7.64
CA TRP A 56 12.03 -13.57 -6.56
C TRP A 56 12.00 -14.31 -5.21
N ARG A 57 11.84 -15.66 -5.21
CA ARG A 57 11.88 -16.45 -3.97
C ARG A 57 13.28 -16.47 -3.37
N ASP A 58 14.30 -16.67 -4.19
CA ASP A 58 15.70 -16.62 -3.76
C ASP A 58 16.05 -15.24 -3.18
N ARG A 59 15.47 -14.19 -3.79
CA ARG A 59 15.61 -12.82 -3.26
C ARG A 59 14.91 -12.62 -1.93
N VAL A 60 13.73 -13.20 -1.72
CA VAL A 60 13.06 -13.20 -0.40
C VAL A 60 13.95 -13.92 0.61
N GLU A 61 14.48 -15.09 0.28
CA GLU A 61 15.39 -15.82 1.16
C GLU A 61 16.65 -15.00 1.49
N LEU A 62 17.25 -14.36 0.50
CA LEU A 62 18.41 -13.48 0.70
C LEU A 62 18.11 -12.30 1.65
N LEU A 63 16.98 -11.62 1.46
CA LEU A 63 16.62 -10.42 2.22
C LEU A 63 16.09 -10.73 3.61
N PHE A 64 15.37 -11.83 3.76
CA PHE A 64 14.62 -12.14 4.99
C PHE A 64 15.10 -13.41 5.70
N GLY A 65 15.87 -14.27 5.03
CA GLY A 65 16.40 -15.52 5.59
C GLY A 65 15.38 -16.65 5.67
N VAL A 66 14.25 -16.53 4.95
CA VAL A 66 13.17 -17.53 4.88
C VAL A 66 12.74 -17.71 3.45
N HIS A 67 12.67 -18.96 2.98
CA HIS A 67 12.24 -19.28 1.62
C HIS A 67 10.69 -19.34 1.55
N PRO A 68 10.04 -18.64 0.60
CA PRO A 68 8.60 -18.71 0.41
C PRO A 68 8.16 -20.10 -0.09
N PRO A 69 6.94 -20.56 0.25
CA PRO A 69 6.46 -21.84 -0.19
C PRO A 69 6.31 -21.91 -1.71
N GLU A 70 6.58 -23.08 -2.26
CA GLU A 70 6.28 -23.35 -3.66
C GLU A 70 4.75 -23.42 -3.88
N PRO A 71 4.25 -22.98 -5.03
CA PRO A 71 2.84 -23.09 -5.32
C PRO A 71 2.45 -24.59 -5.40
N PRO A 72 1.25 -24.94 -4.93
CA PRO A 72 0.71 -26.29 -5.13
C PRO A 72 0.75 -26.71 -6.60
N GLU A 73 0.98 -28.01 -6.86
CA GLU A 73 1.11 -28.52 -8.23
C GLU A 73 -0.09 -28.21 -9.12
N ASP A 74 -1.29 -28.21 -8.55
CA ASP A 74 -2.55 -27.90 -9.22
C ASP A 74 -2.70 -26.43 -9.64
N THR A 75 -1.81 -25.55 -9.17
CA THR A 75 -1.87 -24.10 -9.47
C THR A 75 -0.70 -23.61 -10.31
N LYS A 76 0.04 -24.52 -10.95
CA LYS A 76 1.24 -24.19 -11.77
C LYS A 76 0.97 -23.19 -12.89
N ASP A 77 -0.27 -23.11 -13.39
CA ASP A 77 -0.67 -22.15 -14.43
C ASP A 77 -0.83 -20.72 -13.91
N LYS A 78 -0.98 -20.52 -12.60
CA LYS A 78 -1.04 -19.19 -11.98
C LYS A 78 0.30 -18.84 -11.36
N LYS A 79 1.08 -18.02 -12.06
CA LYS A 79 2.35 -17.50 -11.52
C LYS A 79 2.06 -16.71 -10.23
N PRO A 80 2.56 -17.12 -9.05
CA PRO A 80 2.32 -16.41 -7.82
C PRO A 80 2.96 -15.02 -7.90
N THR A 81 2.17 -14.01 -7.55
CA THR A 81 2.59 -12.61 -7.61
C THR A 81 3.27 -12.13 -6.33
N GLY A 82 3.38 -12.99 -5.33
CA GLY A 82 3.99 -12.67 -4.03
C GLY A 82 3.75 -13.76 -2.98
N VAL A 83 3.89 -13.38 -1.73
CA VAL A 83 3.53 -14.19 -0.55
C VAL A 83 2.19 -13.72 0.01
N THR A 84 1.54 -14.54 0.84
CA THR A 84 0.33 -14.10 1.56
C THR A 84 0.70 -13.24 2.77
N SER A 85 -0.20 -12.32 3.15
CA SER A 85 -0.04 -11.53 4.39
C SER A 85 0.07 -12.43 5.62
N ALA A 86 -0.63 -13.57 5.64
CA ALA A 86 -0.54 -14.55 6.71
C ALA A 86 0.87 -15.13 6.81
N TRP A 87 1.46 -15.58 5.69
CA TRP A 87 2.83 -16.09 5.67
C TRP A 87 3.84 -15.09 6.23
N LEU A 88 3.71 -13.82 5.83
CA LEU A 88 4.62 -12.77 6.32
C LEU A 88 4.41 -12.52 7.82
N SER A 89 3.17 -12.53 8.29
CA SER A 89 2.83 -12.37 9.70
C SER A 89 3.32 -13.54 10.56
N ASP A 90 3.24 -14.77 10.07
CA ASP A 90 3.70 -15.96 10.77
C ASP A 90 5.22 -15.92 11.04
N HIS A 91 6.01 -15.35 10.10
CA HIS A 91 7.46 -15.29 10.21
C HIS A 91 7.97 -14.01 10.90
N PHE A 92 7.27 -12.89 10.71
CA PHE A 92 7.76 -11.56 11.13
C PHE A 92 6.74 -10.76 11.95
N GLY A 93 5.58 -11.32 12.29
CA GLY A 93 4.53 -10.63 13.04
C GLY A 93 4.91 -10.33 14.50
N THR A 94 5.81 -11.13 15.08
CA THR A 94 6.33 -10.88 16.43
C THR A 94 7.69 -10.19 16.33
N PRO A 95 7.91 -9.05 17.00
CA PRO A 95 9.21 -8.37 16.98
C PRO A 95 10.36 -9.27 17.43
N PRO A 96 11.58 -9.08 16.90
CA PRO A 96 12.73 -9.83 17.35
C PRO A 96 13.08 -9.50 18.81
N PRO A 97 13.80 -10.39 19.52
CA PRO A 97 14.25 -10.11 20.89
C PRO A 97 15.01 -8.78 21.00
N ALA A 98 14.91 -8.11 22.16
CA ALA A 98 15.54 -6.78 22.38
C ALA A 98 17.06 -6.75 22.13
N HIS A 99 17.73 -7.90 22.26
CA HIS A 99 19.19 -8.04 22.05
C HIS A 99 19.53 -8.77 20.75
N ALA A 100 18.60 -8.81 19.78
CA ALA A 100 18.85 -9.45 18.50
C ALA A 100 20.00 -8.75 17.75
N PRO A 101 20.85 -9.50 17.04
CA PRO A 101 21.88 -8.92 16.17
C PRO A 101 21.29 -7.94 15.15
N ALA A 102 22.04 -6.89 14.80
CA ALA A 102 21.61 -5.84 13.88
C ALA A 102 21.08 -6.39 12.54
N GLY A 103 21.70 -7.45 12.02
CA GLY A 103 21.23 -8.13 10.79
C GLY A 103 19.85 -8.76 10.93
N VAL A 104 19.51 -9.29 12.12
CA VAL A 104 18.16 -9.83 12.39
C VAL A 104 17.15 -8.69 12.46
N VAL A 105 17.48 -7.63 13.19
CA VAL A 105 16.62 -6.44 13.27
C VAL A 105 16.35 -5.85 11.88
N ALA A 106 17.39 -5.75 11.04
CA ALA A 106 17.24 -5.25 9.66
C ALA A 106 16.32 -6.13 8.80
N ARG A 107 16.35 -7.46 8.95
CA ARG A 107 15.44 -8.38 8.26
C ARG A 107 13.99 -8.14 8.66
N PHE A 108 13.72 -8.03 9.94
CA PHE A 108 12.38 -7.72 10.46
C PHE A 108 11.90 -6.35 9.98
N ALA A 109 12.75 -5.32 10.05
CA ALA A 109 12.41 -3.99 9.56
C ALA A 109 12.07 -4.00 8.06
N ARG A 110 12.83 -4.73 7.23
CA ARG A 110 12.51 -4.90 5.80
C ARG A 110 11.20 -5.65 5.57
N ALA A 111 10.90 -6.69 6.35
CA ALA A 111 9.66 -7.42 6.24
C ALA A 111 8.44 -6.53 6.58
N TRP A 112 8.54 -5.74 7.64
CA TRP A 112 7.53 -4.74 7.99
C TRP A 112 7.39 -3.65 6.92
N LEU A 113 8.51 -3.19 6.34
CA LEU A 113 8.48 -2.25 5.23
C LEU A 113 7.82 -2.87 4.00
N TRP A 114 8.09 -4.14 3.69
CA TRP A 114 7.43 -4.84 2.59
C TRP A 114 5.92 -4.93 2.80
N GLN A 115 5.49 -5.32 4.00
CA GLN A 115 4.08 -5.33 4.39
C GLN A 115 3.43 -3.95 4.23
N LEU A 116 4.10 -2.89 4.70
CA LEU A 116 3.61 -1.51 4.59
C LEU A 116 3.49 -1.07 3.13
N VAL A 117 4.53 -1.30 2.33
CA VAL A 117 4.55 -0.87 0.92
C VAL A 117 3.53 -1.66 0.11
N ALA A 118 3.61 -3.00 0.11
CA ALA A 118 2.78 -3.83 -0.75
C ALA A 118 1.36 -4.04 -0.23
N GLY A 119 1.18 -4.09 1.10
CA GLY A 119 -0.11 -4.38 1.72
C GLY A 119 -0.93 -3.16 2.11
N PHE A 120 -0.29 -1.99 2.26
CA PHE A 120 -0.98 -0.79 2.72
C PHE A 120 -0.95 0.36 1.70
N LEU A 121 0.25 0.71 1.17
CA LEU A 121 0.37 1.82 0.22
C LEU A 121 -0.05 1.44 -1.19
N PHE A 122 0.29 0.23 -1.61
CA PHE A 122 0.07 -0.26 -2.98
C PHE A 122 -0.66 -1.62 -3.01
N PRO A 123 -1.71 -1.84 -2.21
CA PRO A 123 -2.44 -3.08 -2.27
C PRO A 123 -3.05 -3.25 -3.66
N ASP A 124 -3.05 -4.50 -4.11
CA ASP A 124 -3.84 -4.89 -5.28
C ASP A 124 -5.31 -5.16 -4.89
N SER A 125 -6.14 -5.47 -5.87
CA SER A 125 -7.55 -5.77 -5.63
C SER A 125 -7.78 -7.11 -4.89
N SER A 126 -6.77 -7.97 -4.73
CA SER A 126 -6.86 -9.23 -3.98
C SER A 126 -6.84 -9.02 -2.46
N GLY A 127 -6.15 -7.96 -2.02
CA GLY A 127 -6.05 -7.56 -0.61
C GLY A 127 -5.30 -8.53 0.32
N ASN A 128 -4.77 -9.63 -0.19
CA ASN A 128 -4.11 -10.67 0.61
C ASN A 128 -2.70 -11.02 0.14
N THR A 129 -2.26 -10.48 -0.99
CA THR A 129 -0.96 -10.77 -1.57
C THR A 129 0.01 -9.63 -1.33
N ILE A 130 1.17 -9.94 -0.76
CA ILE A 130 2.31 -9.04 -0.63
C ILE A 130 3.19 -9.26 -1.86
N SER A 131 3.08 -8.34 -2.81
CA SER A 131 3.68 -8.48 -4.13
C SER A 131 5.21 -8.47 -4.08
N TRP A 132 5.84 -9.41 -4.81
CA TRP A 132 7.30 -9.49 -4.96
C TRP A 132 7.89 -8.32 -5.75
N MET A 133 7.09 -7.59 -6.52
CA MET A 133 7.55 -6.48 -7.36
C MET A 133 8.29 -5.39 -6.57
N TRP A 134 8.02 -5.26 -5.28
CA TRP A 134 8.62 -4.27 -4.40
C TRP A 134 9.99 -4.66 -3.85
N LEU A 135 10.41 -5.94 -4.00
CA LEU A 135 11.65 -6.47 -3.43
C LEU A 135 12.90 -5.73 -3.91
N GLU A 136 12.91 -5.30 -5.18
CA GLU A 136 14.02 -4.53 -5.73
C GLU A 136 14.21 -3.16 -5.05
N LEU A 137 13.12 -2.53 -4.68
CA LEU A 137 13.16 -1.21 -4.03
C LEU A 137 13.46 -1.33 -2.54
N ILE A 138 12.78 -2.24 -1.84
CA ILE A 138 12.96 -2.42 -0.39
C ILE A 138 14.27 -3.17 -0.04
N GLY A 139 14.89 -3.84 -1.00
CA GLY A 139 16.18 -4.51 -0.84
C GLY A 139 17.38 -3.57 -0.89
N GLN A 140 17.20 -2.31 -1.26
CA GLN A 140 18.27 -1.31 -1.34
C GLN A 140 18.74 -0.87 0.07
N GLU A 141 19.79 -0.05 0.10
CA GLU A 141 20.22 0.64 1.32
C GLU A 141 19.14 1.59 1.82
N TRP A 142 19.04 1.76 3.14
CA TRP A 142 17.98 2.55 3.77
C TRP A 142 17.89 3.99 3.27
N ASP A 143 19.04 4.64 3.04
CA ASP A 143 19.09 6.00 2.51
C ASP A 143 18.54 6.09 1.08
N ASN A 144 18.78 5.07 0.27
CA ASN A 144 18.20 4.96 -1.07
C ASN A 144 16.69 4.80 -1.01
N ILE A 145 16.20 3.92 -0.12
CA ILE A 145 14.76 3.73 0.09
C ILE A 145 14.10 5.03 0.54
N GLY A 146 14.73 5.76 1.47
CA GLY A 146 14.28 7.05 1.97
C GLY A 146 14.32 8.18 0.94
N SER A 147 15.10 8.03 -0.15
CA SER A 147 15.22 9.06 -1.20
C SER A 147 14.07 9.06 -2.20
N PHE A 148 13.23 8.03 -2.22
CA PHE A 148 12.10 7.94 -3.13
C PHE A 148 10.93 8.83 -2.73
N SER A 149 10.21 9.34 -3.73
CA SER A 149 8.96 10.08 -3.57
C SER A 149 7.78 9.12 -3.40
N TRP A 150 7.68 8.49 -2.23
CA TRP A 150 6.64 7.50 -1.92
C TRP A 150 5.23 8.09 -1.98
N GLY A 151 5.08 9.37 -1.63
CA GLY A 151 3.79 10.06 -1.70
C GLY A 151 3.26 10.23 -3.12
N ASN A 152 4.12 10.59 -4.08
CA ASN A 152 3.73 10.65 -5.49
C ASN A 152 3.31 9.27 -6.02
N ALA A 153 4.08 8.24 -5.67
CA ALA A 153 3.78 6.89 -6.10
C ALA A 153 2.44 6.40 -5.52
N ALA A 154 2.20 6.63 -4.22
CA ALA A 154 0.96 6.22 -3.55
C ALA A 154 -0.27 6.92 -4.14
N LEU A 155 -0.18 8.24 -4.42
CA LEU A 155 -1.26 8.98 -5.04
C LEU A 155 -1.51 8.51 -6.48
N GLY A 156 -0.47 8.36 -7.28
CA GLY A 156 -0.57 7.89 -8.66
C GLY A 156 -1.16 6.48 -8.75
N TRP A 157 -0.78 5.58 -7.82
CA TRP A 157 -1.36 4.25 -7.73
C TRP A 157 -2.84 4.30 -7.36
N LEU A 158 -3.21 5.09 -6.35
CA LEU A 158 -4.61 5.26 -5.95
C LEU A 158 -5.46 5.78 -7.11
N TYR A 159 -4.99 6.80 -7.84
CA TYR A 159 -5.69 7.34 -9.01
C TYR A 159 -5.92 6.28 -10.08
N ARG A 160 -4.88 5.49 -10.38
CA ARG A 160 -5.00 4.37 -11.32
C ARG A 160 -6.05 3.36 -10.87
N GLN A 161 -6.04 2.98 -9.59
CA GLN A 161 -7.01 2.03 -9.05
C GLN A 161 -8.44 2.60 -9.10
N MET A 162 -8.63 3.88 -8.84
CA MET A 162 -9.94 4.54 -9.00
C MET A 162 -10.39 4.56 -10.47
N CYS A 163 -9.50 4.85 -11.42
CA CYS A 163 -9.82 4.78 -12.84
C CYS A 163 -10.16 3.35 -13.31
N ASP A 164 -9.52 2.35 -12.72
CA ASP A 164 -9.78 0.95 -13.05
C ASP A 164 -11.13 0.48 -12.47
N VAL A 165 -11.43 0.82 -11.21
CA VAL A 165 -12.64 0.36 -10.53
C VAL A 165 -13.90 1.03 -11.06
N CYS A 166 -13.87 2.33 -11.36
CA CYS A 166 -15.05 3.03 -11.89
C CYS A 166 -15.48 2.57 -13.30
N ARG A 167 -14.59 1.85 -14.02
CA ARG A 167 -14.90 1.24 -15.32
C ARG A 167 -15.43 -0.19 -15.20
N ARG A 168 -15.35 -0.80 -14.01
CA ARG A 168 -15.83 -2.16 -13.78
C ARG A 168 -17.32 -2.12 -13.46
N SER A 169 -18.10 -2.85 -14.23
CA SER A 169 -19.53 -3.10 -13.96
C SER A 169 -19.64 -4.45 -13.23
N GLY A 170 -19.96 -4.46 -11.95
CA GLY A 170 -20.21 -5.70 -11.19
C GLY A 170 -20.17 -5.50 -9.68
N ASP A 171 -20.95 -6.29 -8.95
CA ASP A 171 -21.13 -6.21 -7.49
C ASP A 171 -19.86 -6.52 -6.68
N ASN A 172 -18.80 -7.02 -7.33
CA ASN A 172 -17.53 -7.42 -6.70
C ASN A 172 -16.35 -6.51 -7.08
N ALA A 173 -16.60 -5.27 -7.49
CA ALA A 173 -15.54 -4.32 -7.77
C ALA A 173 -14.82 -3.91 -6.48
N SER A 174 -13.64 -4.50 -6.23
CA SER A 174 -12.79 -4.11 -5.09
C SER A 174 -11.87 -2.96 -5.50
N LEU A 175 -11.80 -1.93 -4.66
CA LEU A 175 -10.86 -0.84 -4.81
C LEU A 175 -9.47 -1.30 -4.35
N GLY A 176 -8.51 -1.34 -5.26
CA GLY A 176 -7.08 -1.40 -4.91
C GLY A 176 -6.55 -0.02 -4.51
N GLY A 177 -5.27 0.03 -4.12
CA GLY A 177 -4.64 1.26 -3.68
C GLY A 177 -4.94 1.63 -2.23
N CYS A 178 -4.37 2.73 -1.78
CA CYS A 178 -4.46 3.17 -0.39
C CYS A 178 -5.84 3.75 -0.06
N ALA A 179 -6.85 2.88 0.16
CA ALA A 179 -8.21 3.28 0.51
C ALA A 179 -8.28 4.07 1.83
N TYR A 180 -7.30 3.89 2.73
CA TYR A 180 -7.19 4.70 3.96
C TYR A 180 -6.91 6.16 3.66
N LEU A 181 -6.08 6.48 2.65
CA LEU A 181 -5.84 7.85 2.21
C LEU A 181 -7.14 8.49 1.74
N LEU A 182 -7.91 7.77 0.91
CA LEU A 182 -9.21 8.24 0.43
C LEU A 182 -10.19 8.47 1.58
N GLN A 183 -10.26 7.56 2.54
CA GLN A 183 -11.13 7.69 3.72
C GLN A 183 -10.76 8.89 4.59
N LEU A 184 -9.47 9.08 4.91
CA LEU A 184 -9.00 10.19 5.73
C LEU A 184 -9.22 11.53 5.02
N TRP A 185 -8.88 11.59 3.72
CA TRP A 185 -9.15 12.77 2.90
C TRP A 185 -10.63 13.12 2.88
N MET A 186 -11.51 12.12 2.71
CA MET A 186 -12.96 12.32 2.75
C MET A 186 -13.39 12.96 4.08
N TRP A 187 -12.96 12.43 5.21
CA TRP A 187 -13.33 12.95 6.52
C TRP A 187 -12.79 14.36 6.80
N GLU A 188 -11.65 14.73 6.20
CA GLU A 188 -11.10 16.08 6.34
C GLU A 188 -11.78 17.11 5.43
N ARG A 189 -12.28 16.69 4.27
CA ARG A 189 -12.89 17.57 3.27
C ARG A 189 -14.42 17.54 3.28
N ILE A 190 -14.98 16.41 3.63
CA ILE A 190 -16.43 16.15 3.65
C ILE A 190 -16.74 15.53 5.02
N PRO A 191 -17.07 16.32 6.05
CA PRO A 191 -17.18 15.83 7.44
C PRO A 191 -18.42 14.94 7.71
N ILE A 192 -18.99 14.33 6.68
CA ILE A 192 -20.11 13.39 6.80
C ILE A 192 -19.58 12.03 7.24
N GLY A 193 -20.12 11.48 8.33
CA GLY A 193 -19.69 10.18 8.87
C GLY A 193 -18.30 10.17 9.52
N ARG A 194 -17.72 11.35 9.74
CA ARG A 194 -16.44 11.48 10.45
C ARG A 194 -16.60 11.03 11.91
N PRO A 195 -15.71 10.14 12.42
CA PRO A 195 -15.70 9.79 13.84
C PRO A 195 -15.47 11.01 14.72
N GLU A 196 -16.08 11.05 15.91
CA GLU A 196 -15.79 12.06 16.90
C GLU A 196 -14.32 11.99 17.33
N ARG A 197 -13.65 13.15 17.36
CA ARG A 197 -12.27 13.24 17.84
C ARG A 197 -12.29 13.32 19.37
N HIS A 198 -11.94 12.24 20.03
CA HIS A 198 -11.61 12.30 21.44
C HIS A 198 -10.17 12.80 21.58
N SER A 199 -9.97 13.86 22.39
CA SER A 199 -8.63 14.30 22.75
C SER A 199 -7.92 13.16 23.48
N ILE A 200 -6.85 12.63 22.86
CA ILE A 200 -5.94 11.73 23.57
C ILE A 200 -5.25 12.60 24.62
N GLY A 201 -5.64 12.44 25.90
CA GLY A 201 -4.95 13.10 27.00
C GLY A 201 -3.46 12.77 26.91
N VAL A 202 -2.63 13.79 26.73
CA VAL A 202 -1.17 13.64 26.81
C VAL A 202 -0.90 13.11 28.21
N ARG A 203 -0.50 11.85 28.36
CA ARG A 203 0.06 11.35 29.61
C ARG A 203 1.39 12.08 29.82
N THR A 204 1.37 13.06 30.69
CA THR A 204 2.55 13.72 31.26
C THR A 204 3.32 12.72 32.13
#